data_6ba7c87ee0ead99d5c431e37a8c7c543
#
_entry.id   6ba7c87ee0ead99d5c431e37a8c7c543
#
_cell.length_a   1.000
_cell.length_b   1.000
_cell.length_c   1.000
_cell.angle_alpha   90.00
_cell.angle_beta   90.00
_cell.angle_gamma   90.00
#
_symmetry.space_group_name_H-M   'P 1'
#
loop_
_entity.id
_entity.type
_entity.pdbx_description
1 polymer ?
#
loop_
_entity_poly.entity_id
_entity_poly.type
_entity_poly.pdbx_seq_one_letter_code
_entity_poly.pdbx_strand_id
1 'polypeptide(L)'
;MVAAAVMLVPTVVAAQSMNAEQFNRRATSLQGKGMLAVFSGGEIKALTGEAQAASKRAVDNRRAAIAAGQAPRFCPPKGPFSMNDKELMASLSAIPAADRARIDMTEAMTRIFASKFPCR
;
A
#
# COMPACT_ATOMS: atom_id res chain seq x y z
N MET A 1 30.26 32.50 24.09
CA MET A 1 29.42 32.50 22.87
C MET A 1 29.17 31.04 22.47
N VAL A 2 27.97 30.58 22.67
CA VAL A 2 27.56 29.22 22.25
C VAL A 2 26.96 29.36 20.86
N ALA A 3 27.68 28.89 19.83
CA ALA A 3 27.12 28.79 18.49
C ALA A 3 26.16 27.61 18.50
N ALA A 4 24.86 27.87 18.49
CA ALA A 4 23.86 26.83 18.27
C ALA A 4 23.94 26.39 16.80
N ALA A 5 24.58 25.27 16.55
CA ALA A 5 24.51 24.62 15.26
C ALA A 5 23.09 24.10 15.11
N VAL A 6 22.25 24.80 14.34
CA VAL A 6 20.98 24.28 13.90
C VAL A 6 21.29 23.16 12.91
N MET A 7 21.28 21.93 13.38
CA MET A 7 21.30 20.78 12.51
C MET A 7 19.96 20.75 11.78
N LEU A 8 19.96 21.26 10.55
CA LEU A 8 18.90 20.98 9.59
C LEU A 8 18.97 19.49 9.29
N VAL A 9 18.18 18.72 10.04
CA VAL A 9 17.90 17.33 9.66
C VAL A 9 17.11 17.41 8.35
N PRO A 10 17.64 16.90 7.21
CA PRO A 10 16.83 16.80 6.02
C PRO A 10 15.68 15.87 6.36
N THR A 11 14.49 16.44 6.47
CA THR A 11 13.27 15.63 6.45
C THR A 11 13.22 14.99 5.08
N VAL A 12 13.67 13.75 4.99
CA VAL A 12 13.35 12.91 3.85
C VAL A 12 11.82 12.76 3.91
N VAL A 13 11.13 13.56 3.11
CA VAL A 13 9.72 13.28 2.82
C VAL A 13 9.76 12.00 1.99
N ALA A 14 9.82 10.86 2.67
CA ALA A 14 9.49 9.60 2.05
C ALA A 14 8.12 9.80 1.41
N ALA A 15 8.00 9.53 0.11
CA ALA A 15 6.70 9.55 -0.56
C ALA A 15 5.72 8.76 0.30
N GLN A 16 4.85 9.47 1.03
CA GLN A 16 3.94 8.84 1.96
C GLN A 16 2.94 8.01 1.16
N SER A 17 2.83 6.76 1.53
CA SER A 17 1.80 5.88 1.01
C SER A 17 0.43 6.48 1.33
N MET A 18 -0.48 6.43 0.37
CA MET A 18 -1.85 6.93 0.55
C MET A 18 -2.55 6.19 1.69
N ASN A 19 -3.42 6.87 2.42
CA ASN A 19 -4.30 6.25 3.40
C ASN A 19 -5.19 5.20 2.72
N ALA A 20 -5.34 4.04 3.35
CA ALA A 20 -6.07 2.92 2.76
C ALA A 20 -7.57 3.21 2.57
N GLU A 21 -8.20 3.93 3.49
CA GLU A 21 -9.60 4.30 3.36
C GLU A 21 -9.81 5.33 2.24
N GLN A 22 -8.91 6.29 2.12
CA GLN A 22 -8.93 7.25 1.02
C GLN A 22 -8.80 6.55 -0.33
N PHE A 23 -7.88 5.60 -0.45
CA PHE A 23 -7.74 4.78 -1.65
C PHE A 23 -9.03 4.02 -1.96
N ASN A 24 -9.58 3.36 -0.96
CA ASN A 24 -10.81 2.58 -1.12
C ASN A 24 -11.98 3.43 -1.60
N ARG A 25 -12.18 4.62 -1.04
CA ARG A 25 -13.23 5.55 -1.46
C ARG A 25 -13.06 6.03 -2.89
N ARG A 26 -11.84 6.40 -3.25
CA ARG A 26 -11.52 6.87 -4.61
C ARG A 26 -11.72 5.76 -5.65
N ALA A 27 -11.23 4.56 -5.36
CA ALA A 27 -11.38 3.42 -6.25
C ALA A 27 -12.85 2.98 -6.38
N THR A 28 -13.59 2.94 -5.29
CA THR A 28 -15.02 2.61 -5.28
C THR A 28 -15.82 3.65 -6.07
N SER A 29 -15.48 4.92 -5.96
CA SER A 29 -16.10 5.99 -6.75
C SER A 29 -15.88 5.79 -8.25
N LEU A 30 -14.68 5.37 -8.67
CA LEU A 30 -14.39 5.06 -10.07
C LEU A 30 -15.19 3.87 -10.57
N GLN A 31 -15.31 2.82 -9.79
CA GLN A 31 -16.11 1.64 -10.13
C GLN A 31 -17.59 1.99 -10.32
N GLY A 32 -18.11 2.90 -9.49
CA GLY A 32 -19.51 3.37 -9.56
C GLY A 32 -19.80 4.25 -10.77
N LYS A 33 -18.78 4.85 -11.40
CA LYS A 33 -18.95 5.72 -12.56
C LYS A 33 -19.15 4.97 -13.87
N GLY A 34 -18.85 3.68 -13.93
CA GLY A 34 -18.99 2.89 -15.15
C GLY A 34 -18.26 3.49 -16.34
N MET A 35 -18.98 3.78 -17.44
CA MET A 35 -18.39 4.37 -18.65
C MET A 35 -17.78 5.76 -18.43
N LEU A 36 -18.21 6.50 -17.42
CA LEU A 36 -17.63 7.80 -17.09
C LEU A 36 -16.20 7.68 -16.53
N ALA A 37 -15.80 6.49 -16.09
CA ALA A 37 -14.43 6.23 -15.64
C ALA A 37 -13.40 6.44 -16.77
N VAL A 38 -13.81 6.31 -18.03
CA VAL A 38 -12.96 6.58 -19.20
C VAL A 38 -12.46 8.02 -19.19
N PHE A 39 -13.25 8.96 -18.68
CA PHE A 39 -12.88 10.36 -18.54
C PHE A 39 -12.02 10.64 -17.31
N SER A 40 -11.82 9.65 -16.46
CA SER A 40 -11.03 9.73 -15.23
C SER A 40 -9.70 8.98 -15.35
N GLY A 41 -9.14 8.89 -16.56
CA GLY A 41 -7.91 8.13 -16.83
C GLY A 41 -6.73 8.52 -15.97
N GLY A 42 -6.59 9.81 -15.62
CA GLY A 42 -5.56 10.29 -14.70
C GLY A 42 -5.73 9.73 -13.28
N GLU A 43 -6.96 9.62 -12.80
CA GLU A 43 -7.28 9.04 -11.50
C GLU A 43 -6.99 7.54 -11.46
N ILE A 44 -7.37 6.81 -12.52
CA ILE A 44 -7.08 5.38 -12.64
C ILE A 44 -5.57 5.14 -12.61
N LYS A 45 -4.82 5.93 -13.36
CA LYS A 45 -3.36 5.85 -13.41
C LYS A 45 -2.73 6.15 -12.05
N ALA A 46 -3.23 7.16 -11.34
CA ALA A 46 -2.74 7.53 -10.02
C ALA A 46 -2.98 6.42 -9.00
N LEU A 47 -4.17 5.83 -8.98
CA LEU A 47 -4.50 4.73 -8.05
C LEU A 47 -3.74 3.46 -8.39
N THR A 48 -3.60 3.13 -9.67
CA THR A 48 -2.80 1.97 -10.12
C THR A 48 -1.34 2.13 -9.69
N GLY A 49 -0.77 3.31 -9.89
CA GLY A 49 0.59 3.63 -9.47
C GLY A 49 0.76 3.52 -7.96
N GLU A 50 -0.22 3.99 -7.18
CA GLU A 50 -0.20 3.89 -5.72
C GLU A 50 -0.25 2.43 -5.26
N ALA A 51 -1.12 1.63 -5.83
CA ALA A 51 -1.22 0.20 -5.50
C ALA A 51 0.07 -0.55 -5.82
N GLN A 52 0.68 -0.28 -6.98
CA GLN A 52 1.95 -0.87 -7.38
C GLN A 52 3.09 -0.45 -6.44
N ALA A 53 3.18 0.82 -6.10
CA ALA A 53 4.19 1.33 -5.19
C ALA A 53 4.03 0.76 -3.78
N ALA A 54 2.80 0.64 -3.28
CA ALA A 54 2.51 0.05 -1.99
C ALA A 54 2.88 -1.44 -1.95
N SER A 55 2.59 -2.17 -3.03
CA SER A 55 2.98 -3.58 -3.17
C SER A 55 4.49 -3.75 -3.13
N LYS A 56 5.20 -2.90 -3.88
CA LYS A 56 6.67 -2.92 -3.89
C LYS A 56 7.26 -2.64 -2.50
N ARG A 57 6.73 -1.63 -1.81
CA ARG A 57 7.19 -1.32 -0.44
C ARG A 57 6.93 -2.47 0.53
N ALA A 58 5.78 -3.14 0.43
CA ALA A 58 5.46 -4.30 1.25
C ALA A 58 6.46 -5.43 1.03
N VAL A 59 6.82 -5.71 -0.23
CA VAL A 59 7.82 -6.73 -0.58
C VAL A 59 9.21 -6.32 -0.09
N ASP A 60 9.61 -5.08 -0.28
CA ASP A 60 10.90 -4.56 0.18
C ASP A 60 11.01 -4.60 1.71
N ASN A 61 9.94 -4.25 2.42
CA ASN A 61 9.88 -4.33 3.89
C ASN A 61 10.00 -5.77 4.39
N ARG A 62 9.40 -6.73 3.68
CA ARG A 62 9.55 -8.16 3.98
C ARG A 62 11.00 -8.60 3.87
N ARG A 63 11.69 -8.24 2.79
CA ARG A 63 13.10 -8.56 2.60
C ARG A 63 13.96 -7.94 3.69
N ALA A 64 13.71 -6.69 4.05
CA ALA A 64 14.42 -5.99 5.11
C ALA A 64 14.22 -6.67 6.47
N ALA A 65 13.00 -7.12 6.77
CA ALA A 65 12.71 -7.84 8.01
C ALA A 65 13.48 -9.16 8.08
N ILE A 66 13.51 -9.94 7.00
CA ILE A 66 14.27 -11.19 6.93
C ILE A 66 15.77 -10.92 7.11
N ALA A 67 16.32 -9.91 6.45
CA ALA A 67 17.72 -9.53 6.58
C ALA A 67 18.07 -9.10 8.01
N ALA A 68 17.14 -8.54 8.75
CA ALA A 68 17.29 -8.14 10.15
C ALA A 68 17.03 -9.29 11.15
N GLY A 69 16.77 -10.50 10.68
CA GLY A 69 16.46 -11.65 11.51
C GLY A 69 15.06 -11.67 12.10
N GLN A 70 14.16 -10.84 11.56
CA GLN A 70 12.76 -10.77 11.97
C GLN A 70 11.89 -11.71 11.14
N ALA A 71 10.81 -12.21 11.73
CA ALA A 71 9.86 -13.03 11.01
C ALA A 71 9.13 -12.21 9.93
N PRO A 72 9.00 -12.74 8.70
CA PRO A 72 8.23 -12.06 7.66
C PRO A 72 6.73 -12.09 7.99
N ARG A 73 6.01 -11.06 7.55
CA ARG A 73 4.57 -10.97 7.78
C ARG A 73 3.74 -11.76 6.79
N PHE A 74 4.30 -12.10 5.64
CA PHE A 74 3.68 -12.94 4.62
C PHE A 74 4.73 -13.76 3.91
N CYS A 75 4.33 -14.89 3.34
CA CYS A 75 5.23 -15.86 2.72
C CYS A 75 4.74 -16.24 1.33
N PRO A 76 5.02 -15.40 0.30
CA PRO A 76 4.58 -15.66 -1.06
C PRO A 76 5.34 -16.84 -1.68
N PRO A 77 4.78 -17.47 -2.73
CA PRO A 77 5.49 -18.50 -3.46
C PRO A 77 6.75 -17.93 -4.13
N LYS A 78 7.67 -18.79 -4.48
CA LYS A 78 8.83 -18.40 -5.29
C LYS A 78 8.36 -17.94 -6.67
N GLY A 79 8.89 -16.81 -7.12
CA GLY A 79 8.56 -16.23 -8.40
C GLY A 79 7.54 -15.11 -8.31
N PRO A 80 7.22 -14.48 -9.44
CA PRO A 80 6.28 -13.37 -9.47
C PRO A 80 4.86 -13.83 -9.14
N PHE A 81 4.13 -12.99 -8.43
CA PHE A 81 2.69 -13.14 -8.21
C PHE A 81 1.99 -11.85 -8.59
N SER A 82 0.75 -11.95 -8.99
CA SER A 82 -0.06 -10.81 -9.39
C SER A 82 -1.44 -10.87 -8.74
N MET A 83 -2.08 -9.71 -8.71
CA MET A 83 -3.43 -9.55 -8.20
C MET A 83 -4.18 -8.63 -9.16
N ASN A 84 -5.37 -9.02 -9.58
CA ASN A 84 -6.20 -8.16 -10.42
C ASN A 84 -6.96 -7.13 -9.57
N ASP A 85 -7.55 -6.13 -10.23
CA ASP A 85 -8.25 -5.03 -9.57
C ASP A 85 -9.42 -5.53 -8.72
N LYS A 86 -10.15 -6.52 -9.20
CA LYS A 86 -11.30 -7.09 -8.51
C LYS A 86 -10.89 -7.77 -7.21
N GLU A 87 -9.84 -8.55 -7.25
CA GLU A 87 -9.27 -9.22 -6.07
C GLU A 87 -8.73 -8.21 -5.06
N LEU A 88 -8.02 -7.17 -5.54
CA LEU A 88 -7.52 -6.11 -4.69
C LEU A 88 -8.66 -5.40 -3.97
N MET A 89 -9.69 -4.98 -4.69
CA MET A 89 -10.81 -4.26 -4.09
C MET A 89 -11.61 -5.12 -3.12
N ALA A 90 -11.81 -6.39 -3.43
CA ALA A 90 -12.46 -7.33 -2.51
C ALA A 90 -11.65 -7.52 -1.22
N SER A 91 -10.34 -7.69 -1.34
CA SER A 91 -9.44 -7.87 -0.20
C SER A 91 -9.34 -6.60 0.65
N LEU A 92 -9.27 -5.44 0.01
CA LEU A 92 -9.22 -4.15 0.70
C LEU A 92 -10.51 -3.87 1.46
N SER A 93 -11.66 -4.17 0.84
CA SER A 93 -12.97 -4.00 1.47
C SER A 93 -13.19 -4.97 2.64
N ALA A 94 -12.51 -6.11 2.65
CA ALA A 94 -12.56 -7.05 3.76
C ALA A 94 -11.85 -6.53 5.02
N ILE A 95 -10.93 -5.57 4.89
CA ILE A 95 -10.36 -4.87 6.05
C ILE A 95 -11.42 -3.92 6.61
N PRO A 96 -11.75 -3.97 7.91
CA PRO A 96 -12.75 -3.08 8.48
C PRO A 96 -12.44 -1.59 8.22
N ALA A 97 -13.46 -0.80 7.95
CA ALA A 97 -13.30 0.62 7.60
C ALA A 97 -12.53 1.41 8.67
N ALA A 98 -12.77 1.11 9.95
CA ALA A 98 -12.05 1.74 11.05
C ALA A 98 -10.55 1.47 11.01
N ASP A 99 -10.16 0.28 10.58
CA ASP A 99 -8.74 -0.09 10.41
C ASP A 99 -8.15 0.57 9.18
N ARG A 100 -8.88 0.56 8.05
CA ARG A 100 -8.43 1.25 6.83
C ARG A 100 -8.14 2.73 7.06
N ALA A 101 -8.92 3.38 7.90
CA ALA A 101 -8.73 4.80 8.21
C ALA A 101 -7.43 5.08 8.99
N ARG A 102 -6.85 4.07 9.63
CA ARG A 102 -5.66 4.19 10.47
C ARG A 102 -4.37 3.71 9.80
N ILE A 103 -4.47 3.08 8.66
CA ILE A 103 -3.32 2.48 7.97
C ILE A 103 -3.13 3.12 6.61
N ASP A 104 -1.91 3.05 6.10
CA ASP A 104 -1.61 3.43 4.72
C ASP A 104 -1.76 2.23 3.77
N MET A 105 -1.62 2.47 2.47
CA MET A 105 -1.73 1.42 1.46
C MET A 105 -0.62 0.37 1.58
N THR A 106 0.56 0.73 2.04
CA THR A 106 1.65 -0.23 2.27
C THR A 106 1.27 -1.24 3.34
N GLU A 107 0.71 -0.79 4.47
CA GLU A 107 0.22 -1.67 5.52
C GLU A 107 -0.99 -2.49 5.06
N ALA A 108 -1.90 -1.87 4.31
CA ALA A 108 -3.04 -2.58 3.73
C ALA A 108 -2.59 -3.70 2.80
N MET A 109 -1.64 -3.45 1.89
CA MET A 109 -1.09 -4.47 1.00
C MET A 109 -0.38 -5.58 1.78
N THR A 110 0.33 -5.24 2.84
CA THR A 110 0.97 -6.22 3.71
C THR A 110 -0.06 -7.16 4.34
N ARG A 111 -1.17 -6.62 4.84
CA ARG A 111 -2.27 -7.42 5.41
C ARG A 111 -2.95 -8.29 4.36
N ILE A 112 -3.15 -7.78 3.16
CA ILE A 112 -3.72 -8.52 2.04
C ILE A 112 -2.81 -9.69 1.66
N PHE A 113 -1.51 -9.44 1.54
CA PHE A 113 -0.55 -10.50 1.25
C PHE A 113 -0.42 -11.52 2.38
N ALA A 114 -0.52 -11.08 3.65
CA ALA A 114 -0.53 -12.00 4.79
C ALA A 114 -1.74 -12.93 4.78
N SER A 115 -2.89 -12.43 4.35
CA SER A 115 -4.11 -13.23 4.17
C SER A 115 -4.00 -14.19 2.99
N LYS A 116 -3.41 -13.74 1.88
CA LYS A 116 -3.27 -14.54 0.65
C LYS A 116 -2.13 -15.56 0.75
N PHE A 117 -1.03 -15.20 1.40
CA PHE A 117 0.19 -16.00 1.53
C PHE A 117 0.60 -16.10 3.01
N PRO A 118 -0.17 -16.78 3.84
CA PRO A 118 0.18 -16.91 5.25
C PRO A 118 1.50 -17.65 5.42
N CYS A 119 2.29 -17.23 6.41
CA CYS A 119 3.47 -17.95 6.84
C CYS A 119 3.06 -19.13 7.73
N ARG A 120 3.69 -20.26 7.53
CA ARG A 120 3.44 -21.45 8.33
C ARG A 120 4.59 -21.75 9.29
#